data_3087fe6deb187fd84b5a4fbf9dba5003
#
_entry.id   3087fe6deb187fd84b5a4fbf9dba5003
#
_cell.length_a   1.000
_cell.length_b   1.000
_cell.length_c   1.000
_cell.angle_alpha   90.00
_cell.angle_beta   90.00
_cell.angle_gamma   90.00
#
_symmetry.space_group_name_H-M   'P 1'
#
loop_
_entity.id
_entity.type
_entity.pdbx_description
1 polymer ?
#
loop_
_entity_poly.entity_id
_entity_poly.type
_entity_poly.pdbx_seq_one_letter_code
_entity_poly.pdbx_strand_id
1 'polypeptide(L)'
;RDLARIGTALARTLLPTTVRQGLETMLARPLVIVHDREASRVPWEVLRVGATHPALGAGLSRRYTSDALSVARWRDDHDASDPLRVLLIVDPTGDLSGAAAEGEALRQLLGRRSVTLDVLSGRDATRTRIVAALGTGAFDVLHFAGHAFFDAGEPEQGGLLCAGKEVLRGADLASLGNLPALVFCNACEAARVRKRTRVRASPARQFGLRRTMTGIAEAFLTGGVANFLGTHWPVGDDSAFAFSQSLYGSLLTGDRLGDAVLTARRRLEAIPTVDWADYVHYGSPAFRLANLQGKSSG
;
A
#
# COMPACT_ATOMS: atom_id res chain seq x y z
N ARG A 1 -15.14 -18.15 -7.53
CA ARG A 1 -16.16 -18.78 -6.64
C ARG A 1 -15.64 -18.94 -5.21
N ASP A 2 -14.39 -19.33 -5.00
CA ASP A 2 -13.84 -19.56 -3.65
C ASP A 2 -13.71 -18.27 -2.85
N LEU A 3 -13.26 -17.16 -3.46
CA LEU A 3 -13.10 -15.89 -2.76
C LEU A 3 -14.45 -15.35 -2.24
N ALA A 4 -15.51 -15.44 -3.04
CA ALA A 4 -16.87 -15.05 -2.62
C ALA A 4 -17.38 -15.87 -1.44
N ARG A 5 -17.11 -17.20 -1.42
CA ARG A 5 -17.45 -18.08 -0.31
C ARG A 5 -16.68 -17.72 0.95
N ILE A 6 -15.37 -17.47 0.82
CA ILE A 6 -14.52 -17.04 1.92
C ILE A 6 -14.98 -15.69 2.47
N GLY A 7 -15.25 -14.72 1.61
CA GLY A 7 -15.71 -13.39 2.03
C GLY A 7 -17.06 -13.42 2.75
N THR A 8 -17.98 -14.28 2.31
CA THR A 8 -19.27 -14.49 2.99
C THR A 8 -19.08 -15.14 4.35
N ALA A 9 -18.22 -16.16 4.44
CA ALA A 9 -17.90 -16.80 5.73
C ALA A 9 -17.25 -15.82 6.70
N LEU A 10 -16.31 -15.01 6.20
CA LEU A 10 -15.64 -13.94 6.97
C LEU A 10 -16.67 -12.96 7.56
N ALA A 11 -17.60 -12.48 6.72
CA ALA A 11 -18.65 -11.56 7.16
C ALA A 11 -19.55 -12.18 8.24
N ARG A 12 -19.91 -13.45 8.09
CA ARG A 12 -20.73 -14.16 9.08
C ARG A 12 -20.02 -14.38 10.42
N THR A 13 -18.70 -14.63 10.37
CA THR A 13 -17.90 -14.90 11.57
C THR A 13 -17.58 -13.62 12.34
N LEU A 14 -17.26 -12.53 11.64
CA LEU A 14 -16.77 -11.32 12.28
C LEU A 14 -17.85 -10.29 12.57
N LEU A 15 -18.94 -10.27 11.79
CA LEU A 15 -19.96 -9.22 11.90
C LEU A 15 -21.27 -9.77 12.46
N PRO A 16 -21.83 -9.17 13.52
CA PRO A 16 -23.19 -9.45 13.97
C PRO A 16 -24.21 -9.28 12.83
N THR A 17 -25.32 -10.00 12.90
CA THR A 17 -26.38 -9.98 11.85
C THR A 17 -26.91 -8.57 11.60
N THR A 18 -27.15 -7.81 12.67
CA THR A 18 -27.60 -6.42 12.58
C THR A 18 -26.62 -5.51 11.86
N VAL A 19 -25.30 -5.70 12.08
CA VAL A 19 -24.24 -4.96 11.39
C VAL A 19 -24.20 -5.33 9.90
N ARG A 20 -24.32 -6.62 9.56
CA ARG A 20 -24.36 -7.06 8.16
C ARG A 20 -25.55 -6.46 7.41
N GLN A 21 -26.75 -6.51 8.01
CA GLN A 21 -27.95 -5.94 7.44
C GLN A 21 -27.82 -4.41 7.25
N GLY A 22 -27.28 -3.71 8.24
CA GLY A 22 -26.98 -2.29 8.11
C GLY A 22 -26.01 -1.97 6.99
N LEU A 23 -24.93 -2.75 6.85
CA LEU A 23 -23.96 -2.58 5.77
C LEU A 23 -24.60 -2.82 4.38
N GLU A 24 -25.51 -3.78 4.24
CA GLU A 24 -26.21 -4.03 2.96
C GLU A 24 -26.93 -2.79 2.45
N THR A 25 -27.48 -1.96 3.33
CA THR A 25 -28.16 -0.71 2.94
C THR A 25 -27.18 0.43 2.60
N MET A 26 -25.90 0.28 2.94
CA MET A 26 -24.88 1.31 2.81
C MET A 26 -23.79 0.97 1.78
N LEU A 27 -23.93 -0.09 0.99
CA LEU A 27 -22.91 -0.56 0.03
C LEU A 27 -22.59 0.45 -1.07
N ALA A 28 -23.40 1.47 -1.29
CA ALA A 28 -23.12 2.58 -2.21
C ALA A 28 -22.17 3.65 -1.63
N ARG A 29 -21.75 3.50 -0.36
CA ARG A 29 -20.82 4.42 0.30
C ARG A 29 -19.48 3.76 0.59
N PRO A 30 -18.36 4.50 0.53
CA PRO A 30 -17.05 3.97 0.92
C PRO A 30 -17.09 3.46 2.37
N LEU A 31 -16.51 2.29 2.60
CA LEU A 31 -16.40 1.68 3.92
C LEU A 31 -15.03 2.00 4.53
N VAL A 32 -15.03 2.50 5.77
CA VAL A 32 -13.80 2.65 6.55
C VAL A 32 -13.86 1.70 7.74
N ILE A 33 -12.91 0.79 7.82
CA ILE A 33 -12.79 -0.15 8.93
C ILE A 33 -11.76 0.36 9.92
N VAL A 34 -12.23 0.71 11.11
CA VAL A 34 -11.37 1.13 12.22
C VAL A 34 -11.02 -0.10 13.04
N HIS A 35 -9.74 -0.38 13.23
CA HIS A 35 -9.30 -1.60 13.89
C HIS A 35 -7.95 -1.41 14.63
N ASP A 36 -7.69 -2.30 15.58
CA ASP A 36 -6.44 -2.43 16.31
C ASP A 36 -5.41 -3.33 15.58
N ARG A 37 -4.29 -3.60 16.24
CA ARG A 37 -3.21 -4.43 15.71
C ARG A 37 -3.66 -5.87 15.42
N GLU A 38 -4.49 -6.46 16.28
CA GLU A 38 -4.92 -7.85 16.11
C GLU A 38 -5.84 -8.00 14.90
N ALA A 39 -6.80 -7.10 14.75
CA ALA A 39 -7.73 -7.08 13.63
C ALA A 39 -7.07 -6.61 12.31
N SER A 40 -5.85 -6.06 12.34
CA SER A 40 -5.07 -5.74 11.12
C SER A 40 -4.80 -6.98 10.26
N ARG A 41 -4.75 -8.15 10.87
CA ARG A 41 -4.50 -9.44 10.20
C ARG A 41 -5.70 -9.97 9.42
N VAL A 42 -6.87 -9.41 9.65
CA VAL A 42 -8.09 -9.79 8.94
C VAL A 42 -8.03 -9.23 7.52
N PRO A 43 -8.23 -10.07 6.47
CA PRO A 43 -8.28 -9.61 5.09
C PRO A 43 -9.64 -8.95 4.81
N TRP A 44 -9.84 -7.74 5.33
CA TRP A 44 -11.10 -7.01 5.23
C TRP A 44 -11.54 -6.76 3.79
N GLU A 45 -10.59 -6.67 2.86
CA GLU A 45 -10.84 -6.47 1.42
C GLU A 45 -11.63 -7.63 0.82
N VAL A 46 -11.45 -8.85 1.36
CA VAL A 46 -12.18 -10.06 0.94
C VAL A 46 -13.62 -10.08 1.48
N LEU A 47 -13.95 -9.25 2.49
CA LEU A 47 -15.28 -9.21 3.09
C LEU A 47 -16.35 -9.15 2.01
N ARG A 48 -17.42 -9.97 2.15
CA ARG A 48 -18.55 -9.99 1.24
C ARG A 48 -19.86 -9.86 2.00
N VAL A 49 -20.58 -8.80 1.71
CA VAL A 49 -21.88 -8.47 2.31
C VAL A 49 -22.93 -8.52 1.22
N GLY A 50 -23.96 -9.35 1.42
CA GLY A 50 -24.92 -9.67 0.35
C GLY A 50 -24.21 -10.29 -0.86
N ALA A 51 -24.35 -9.70 -2.02
CA ALA A 51 -23.72 -10.14 -3.27
C ALA A 51 -22.40 -9.40 -3.57
N THR A 52 -21.98 -8.43 -2.74
CA THR A 52 -20.94 -7.45 -3.09
C THR A 52 -19.74 -7.55 -2.13
N HIS A 53 -18.53 -7.39 -2.67
CA HIS A 53 -17.34 -7.06 -1.91
C HIS A 53 -17.28 -5.53 -1.76
N PRO A 54 -17.38 -4.94 -0.56
CA PRO A 54 -17.33 -3.48 -0.39
C PRO A 54 -16.08 -2.86 -1.02
N ALA A 55 -14.95 -3.58 -1.00
CA ALA A 55 -13.70 -3.14 -1.62
C ALA A 55 -13.77 -2.94 -3.14
N LEU A 56 -14.71 -3.60 -3.84
CA LEU A 56 -15.01 -3.45 -5.27
C LEU A 56 -16.30 -2.65 -5.53
N GLY A 57 -17.14 -2.49 -4.52
CA GLY A 57 -18.37 -1.71 -4.58
C GLY A 57 -18.11 -0.21 -4.60
N ALA A 58 -18.18 0.43 -3.44
CA ALA A 58 -17.88 1.85 -3.27
C ALA A 58 -16.50 2.14 -2.68
N GLY A 59 -15.69 1.10 -2.45
CA GLY A 59 -14.35 1.20 -1.89
C GLY A 59 -14.27 0.83 -0.41
N LEU A 60 -13.09 0.38 -0.01
CA LEU A 60 -12.76 0.04 1.37
C LEU A 60 -11.39 0.59 1.71
N SER A 61 -11.32 1.30 2.82
CA SER A 61 -10.09 1.78 3.45
C SER A 61 -10.04 1.35 4.91
N ARG A 62 -8.88 1.38 5.50
CA ARG A 62 -8.66 1.04 6.90
C ARG A 62 -8.19 2.24 7.68
N ARG A 63 -8.48 2.24 8.97
CA ARG A 63 -7.90 3.15 9.94
C ARG A 63 -7.33 2.33 11.09
N TYR A 64 -6.04 2.52 11.34
CA TYR A 64 -5.36 1.87 12.44
C TYR A 64 -5.51 2.69 13.72
N THR A 65 -5.87 2.05 14.83
CA THR A 65 -5.88 2.68 16.15
C THR A 65 -5.05 1.84 17.10
N SER A 66 -4.25 2.51 17.92
CA SER A 66 -3.47 1.91 19.00
C SER A 66 -3.41 2.93 20.15
N ASP A 67 -3.40 2.45 21.37
CA ASP A 67 -3.24 3.28 22.58
C ASP A 67 -1.90 4.03 22.60
N ALA A 68 -0.92 3.55 21.86
CA ALA A 68 0.41 4.16 21.70
C ALA A 68 0.49 5.18 20.56
N LEU A 69 -0.54 5.26 19.70
CA LEU A 69 -0.55 6.19 18.59
C LEU A 69 -1.24 7.48 19.00
N SER A 70 -0.46 8.56 19.08
CA SER A 70 -1.03 9.86 18.76
C SER A 70 -1.68 9.71 17.39
N VAL A 71 -3.00 9.84 17.33
CA VAL A 71 -3.82 9.66 16.13
C VAL A 71 -3.07 10.19 14.90
N ALA A 72 -2.66 9.28 14.00
CA ALA A 72 -2.10 9.68 12.72
C ALA A 72 -3.03 10.76 12.17
N ARG A 73 -2.49 11.94 11.91
CA ARG A 73 -3.31 13.11 11.60
C ARG A 73 -4.12 12.76 10.36
N TRP A 74 -5.40 12.50 10.57
CA TRP A 74 -6.33 12.25 9.50
C TRP A 74 -6.40 13.53 8.65
N ARG A 75 -5.85 13.47 7.46
CA ARG A 75 -5.90 14.55 6.49
C ARG A 75 -6.74 14.08 5.32
N ASP A 76 -7.68 14.91 4.94
CA ASP A 76 -8.46 14.69 3.70
C ASP A 76 -7.77 15.32 2.50
N ASP A 77 -7.00 16.37 2.73
CA ASP A 77 -6.23 17.08 1.73
C ASP A 77 -4.77 17.22 2.19
N HIS A 78 -3.89 17.31 1.23
CA HIS A 78 -2.48 17.61 1.39
C HIS A 78 -2.11 18.73 0.44
N ASP A 79 -1.54 19.81 0.97
CA ASP A 79 -0.92 20.85 0.16
C ASP A 79 0.39 20.28 -0.39
N ALA A 80 0.29 19.64 -1.55
CA ALA A 80 1.44 19.08 -2.22
C ALA A 80 2.42 20.17 -2.64
N SER A 81 3.70 19.84 -2.70
CA SER A 81 4.72 20.70 -3.27
C SER A 81 4.35 21.10 -4.71
N ASP A 82 4.74 22.29 -5.13
CA ASP A 82 4.61 22.73 -6.53
C ASP A 82 6.01 22.94 -7.13
N PRO A 83 6.51 22.02 -7.96
CA PRO A 83 5.89 20.75 -8.43
C PRO A 83 5.80 19.67 -7.36
N LEU A 84 4.85 18.72 -7.52
CA LEU A 84 4.71 17.52 -6.66
C LEU A 84 6.04 16.77 -6.62
N ARG A 85 6.51 16.40 -5.42
CA ARG A 85 7.79 15.70 -5.22
C ARG A 85 7.58 14.23 -4.86
N VAL A 86 8.11 13.35 -5.69
CA VAL A 86 7.98 11.90 -5.56
C VAL A 86 9.34 11.26 -5.39
N LEU A 87 9.52 10.46 -4.34
CA LEU A 87 10.64 9.55 -4.17
C LEU A 87 10.23 8.17 -4.68
N LEU A 88 10.88 7.69 -5.74
CA LEU A 88 10.65 6.38 -6.34
C LEU A 88 11.85 5.46 -6.06
N ILE A 89 11.59 4.37 -5.33
CA ILE A 89 12.60 3.35 -5.00
C ILE A 89 12.28 2.10 -5.80
N VAL A 90 13.22 1.65 -6.65
CA VAL A 90 12.99 0.60 -7.63
C VAL A 90 14.03 -0.50 -7.51
N ASP A 91 13.56 -1.73 -7.30
CA ASP A 91 14.36 -2.95 -7.32
C ASP A 91 15.75 -2.79 -6.63
N PRO A 92 15.79 -2.49 -5.33
CA PRO A 92 17.05 -2.28 -4.61
C PRO A 92 18.00 -3.46 -4.66
N THR A 93 17.46 -4.67 -4.86
CA THR A 93 18.24 -5.93 -4.90
C THR A 93 18.74 -6.28 -6.28
N GLY A 94 18.18 -5.69 -7.33
CA GLY A 94 18.57 -5.91 -8.72
C GLY A 94 18.17 -7.27 -9.27
N ASP A 95 17.15 -7.92 -8.69
CA ASP A 95 16.71 -9.26 -9.07
C ASP A 95 15.20 -9.36 -9.38
N LEU A 96 14.49 -8.21 -9.43
CA LEU A 96 13.05 -8.11 -9.68
C LEU A 96 12.76 -7.38 -10.99
N SER A 97 12.69 -8.14 -12.10
CA SER A 97 12.35 -7.56 -13.42
C SER A 97 10.98 -6.88 -13.44
N GLY A 98 9.99 -7.38 -12.67
CA GLY A 98 8.68 -6.76 -12.53
C GLY A 98 8.75 -5.40 -11.86
N ALA A 99 9.50 -5.26 -10.76
CA ALA A 99 9.69 -3.98 -10.09
C ALA A 99 10.45 -2.97 -10.97
N ALA A 100 11.44 -3.45 -11.73
CA ALA A 100 12.15 -2.60 -12.69
C ALA A 100 11.22 -2.08 -13.80
N ALA A 101 10.37 -2.95 -14.37
CA ALA A 101 9.38 -2.57 -15.37
C ALA A 101 8.33 -1.58 -14.82
N GLU A 102 7.84 -1.81 -13.60
CA GLU A 102 6.94 -0.91 -12.89
C GLU A 102 7.60 0.47 -12.71
N GLY A 103 8.83 0.51 -12.21
CA GLY A 103 9.58 1.73 -12.00
C GLY A 103 9.79 2.53 -13.28
N GLU A 104 10.13 1.89 -14.39
CA GLU A 104 10.30 2.56 -15.68
C GLU A 104 8.97 3.14 -16.19
N ALA A 105 7.89 2.40 -16.09
CA ALA A 105 6.57 2.88 -16.49
C ALA A 105 6.09 4.06 -15.63
N LEU A 106 6.36 4.04 -14.32
CA LEU A 106 6.06 5.17 -13.42
C LEU A 106 6.92 6.38 -13.75
N ARG A 107 8.21 6.22 -14.08
CA ARG A 107 9.06 7.32 -14.56
C ARG A 107 8.48 8.01 -15.79
N GLN A 108 7.99 7.22 -16.75
CA GLN A 108 7.37 7.76 -17.96
C GLN A 108 6.03 8.44 -17.66
N LEU A 109 5.20 7.88 -16.79
CA LEU A 109 3.90 8.44 -16.42
C LEU A 109 4.06 9.76 -15.65
N LEU A 110 4.93 9.77 -14.64
CA LEU A 110 5.16 10.93 -13.77
C LEU A 110 5.96 12.02 -14.50
N GLY A 111 6.94 11.66 -15.32
CA GLY A 111 7.77 12.60 -16.09
C GLY A 111 7.03 13.42 -17.14
N ARG A 112 5.79 13.05 -17.49
CA ARG A 112 4.90 13.81 -18.38
C ARG A 112 4.09 14.88 -17.66
N ARG A 113 4.23 15.00 -16.35
CA ARG A 113 3.45 15.89 -15.48
C ARG A 113 4.37 16.87 -14.77
N SER A 114 3.79 17.87 -14.12
CA SER A 114 4.53 18.77 -13.23
C SER A 114 4.91 18.04 -11.93
N VAL A 115 5.88 17.13 -12.02
CA VAL A 115 6.34 16.27 -10.91
C VAL A 115 7.87 16.32 -10.87
N THR A 116 8.44 16.60 -9.72
CA THR A 116 9.87 16.37 -9.45
C THR A 116 10.03 14.93 -8.97
N LEU A 117 10.78 14.14 -9.72
CA LEU A 117 10.95 12.72 -9.46
C LEU A 117 12.40 12.41 -9.09
N ASP A 118 12.60 11.99 -7.85
CA ASP A 118 13.88 11.46 -7.37
C ASP A 118 13.82 9.94 -7.40
N VAL A 119 14.77 9.30 -8.08
CA VAL A 119 14.80 7.84 -8.26
C VAL A 119 16.03 7.25 -7.60
N LEU A 120 15.80 6.27 -6.71
CA LEU A 120 16.84 5.39 -6.18
C LEU A 120 16.58 3.97 -6.71
N SER A 121 17.51 3.41 -7.50
CA SER A 121 17.33 2.09 -8.10
C SER A 121 18.57 1.19 -7.91
N GLY A 122 18.34 -0.12 -7.85
CA GLY A 122 19.42 -1.10 -7.73
C GLY A 122 20.40 -0.75 -6.61
N ARG A 123 21.69 -0.70 -6.91
CA ARG A 123 22.77 -0.45 -5.95
C ARG A 123 22.69 0.91 -5.26
N ASP A 124 22.03 1.88 -5.87
CA ASP A 124 21.85 3.22 -5.32
C ASP A 124 20.79 3.29 -4.23
N ALA A 125 19.86 2.36 -4.18
CA ALA A 125 18.79 2.28 -3.20
C ALA A 125 19.28 1.65 -1.87
N THR A 126 20.37 2.19 -1.30
CA THR A 126 20.89 1.78 0.01
C THR A 126 19.99 2.31 1.13
N ARG A 127 19.96 1.60 2.26
CA ARG A 127 19.21 2.03 3.46
C ARG A 127 19.62 3.46 3.87
N THR A 128 20.92 3.77 3.89
CA THR A 128 21.44 5.10 4.27
C THR A 128 20.92 6.19 3.33
N ARG A 129 20.93 5.97 2.01
CA ARG A 129 20.42 6.97 1.05
C ARG A 129 18.91 7.16 1.16
N ILE A 130 18.15 6.08 1.36
CA ILE A 130 16.69 6.14 1.54
C ILE A 130 16.35 6.92 2.82
N VAL A 131 16.99 6.60 3.95
CA VAL A 131 16.78 7.32 5.22
C VAL A 131 17.18 8.79 5.09
N ALA A 132 18.30 9.09 4.44
CA ALA A 132 18.74 10.46 4.20
C ALA A 132 17.73 11.23 3.33
N ALA A 133 17.22 10.63 2.25
CA ALA A 133 16.20 11.24 1.39
C ALA A 133 14.91 11.53 2.17
N LEU A 134 14.38 10.53 2.91
CA LEU A 134 13.18 10.72 3.72
C LEU A 134 13.39 11.74 4.84
N GLY A 135 14.59 11.79 5.44
CA GLY A 135 14.93 12.74 6.49
C GLY A 135 14.93 14.22 6.06
N THR A 136 14.96 14.50 4.75
CA THR A 136 14.82 15.87 4.24
C THR A 136 13.41 16.44 4.44
N GLY A 137 12.40 15.56 4.60
CA GLY A 137 11.00 15.96 4.68
C GLY A 137 10.44 16.59 3.39
N ALA A 138 11.15 16.43 2.27
CA ALA A 138 10.86 17.16 1.03
C ALA A 138 9.88 16.45 0.09
N PHE A 139 9.51 15.19 0.38
CA PHE A 139 8.69 14.39 -0.53
C PHE A 139 7.23 14.35 -0.09
N ASP A 140 6.33 14.47 -1.05
CA ASP A 140 4.88 14.31 -0.87
C ASP A 140 4.48 12.83 -0.96
N VAL A 141 5.17 12.07 -1.82
CA VAL A 141 4.89 10.66 -2.10
C VAL A 141 6.17 9.84 -2.05
N LEU A 142 6.11 8.69 -1.39
CA LEU A 142 7.09 7.61 -1.50
C LEU A 142 6.44 6.44 -2.22
N HIS A 143 7.07 5.97 -3.30
CA HIS A 143 6.76 4.69 -3.92
C HIS A 143 7.95 3.75 -3.79
N PHE A 144 7.70 2.55 -3.25
CA PHE A 144 8.70 1.49 -3.12
C PHE A 144 8.25 0.25 -3.90
N ALA A 145 8.99 -0.13 -4.93
CA ALA A 145 8.81 -1.37 -5.68
C ALA A 145 10.02 -2.29 -5.44
N GLY A 146 9.82 -3.36 -4.67
CA GLY A 146 10.94 -4.22 -4.27
C GLY A 146 10.52 -5.35 -3.35
N HIS A 147 11.50 -5.93 -2.66
CA HIS A 147 11.25 -6.98 -1.68
C HIS A 147 10.97 -6.43 -0.27
N ALA A 148 10.10 -7.11 0.47
CA ALA A 148 10.01 -7.01 1.92
C ALA A 148 10.74 -8.19 2.58
N PHE A 149 11.47 -7.93 3.65
CA PHE A 149 12.11 -8.94 4.49
C PHE A 149 11.22 -9.28 5.67
N PHE A 150 11.07 -10.56 5.93
CA PHE A 150 10.34 -11.06 7.09
C PHE A 150 11.24 -11.94 7.96
N ASP A 151 11.28 -11.63 9.26
CA ASP A 151 11.87 -12.51 10.27
C ASP A 151 10.77 -13.16 11.12
N ALA A 152 10.76 -14.50 11.15
CA ALA A 152 9.73 -15.27 11.86
C ALA A 152 9.92 -15.25 13.39
N GLY A 153 11.15 -15.11 13.84
CA GLY A 153 11.52 -15.07 15.27
C GLY A 153 11.37 -13.68 15.87
N GLU A 154 11.80 -12.67 15.11
CA GLU A 154 11.80 -11.28 15.53
C GLU A 154 11.09 -10.40 14.49
N PRO A 155 9.75 -10.31 14.48
CA PRO A 155 8.98 -9.59 13.46
C PRO A 155 9.35 -8.10 13.31
N GLU A 156 9.83 -7.46 14.36
CA GLU A 156 10.32 -6.08 14.36
C GLU A 156 11.62 -5.90 13.57
N GLN A 157 12.35 -6.97 13.28
CA GLN A 157 13.50 -6.96 12.37
C GLN A 157 13.10 -7.00 10.90
N GLY A 158 11.83 -7.26 10.61
CA GLY A 158 11.26 -7.19 9.27
C GLY A 158 11.22 -5.75 8.75
N GLY A 159 11.24 -5.60 7.42
CA GLY A 159 11.24 -4.29 6.78
C GLY A 159 11.32 -4.37 5.26
N LEU A 160 11.63 -3.23 4.63
CA LEU A 160 11.89 -3.15 3.20
C LEU A 160 13.36 -3.50 2.91
N LEU A 161 13.58 -4.39 1.94
CA LEU A 161 14.92 -4.85 1.58
C LEU A 161 15.59 -3.82 0.65
N CYS A 162 16.71 -3.26 1.13
CA CYS A 162 17.49 -2.28 0.42
C CYS A 162 18.68 -2.92 -0.31
N ALA A 163 19.43 -2.13 -1.08
CA ALA A 163 20.68 -2.54 -1.70
C ALA A 163 21.66 -3.06 -0.64
N GLY A 164 22.51 -4.00 -1.03
CA GLY A 164 23.46 -4.64 -0.11
C GLY A 164 22.80 -5.59 0.90
N LYS A 165 21.51 -5.94 0.71
CA LYS A 165 20.70 -6.78 1.63
C LYS A 165 20.46 -6.15 3.01
N GLU A 166 20.61 -4.85 3.11
CA GLU A 166 20.22 -4.11 4.30
C GLU A 166 18.70 -4.05 4.42
N VAL A 167 18.18 -3.94 5.63
CA VAL A 167 16.74 -3.84 5.89
C VAL A 167 16.39 -2.47 6.43
N LEU A 168 15.50 -1.74 5.74
CA LEU A 168 14.89 -0.52 6.26
C LEU A 168 13.74 -0.94 7.19
N ARG A 169 13.93 -0.77 8.48
CA ARG A 169 13.01 -1.21 9.53
C ARG A 169 12.09 -0.08 9.98
N GLY A 170 11.02 -0.46 10.67
CA GLY A 170 10.13 0.51 11.28
C GLY A 170 10.82 1.47 12.24
N ALA A 171 11.81 0.99 13.01
CA ALA A 171 12.59 1.83 13.91
C ALA A 171 13.38 2.95 13.19
N ASP A 172 13.82 2.71 11.94
CA ASP A 172 14.50 3.73 11.15
C ASP A 172 13.58 4.88 10.75
N LEU A 173 12.31 4.55 10.54
CA LEU A 173 11.26 5.50 10.15
C LEU A 173 10.74 6.30 11.34
N ALA A 174 10.68 5.69 12.53
CA ALA A 174 10.16 6.32 13.73
C ALA A 174 10.97 7.56 14.17
N SER A 175 12.25 7.66 13.76
CA SER A 175 13.11 8.80 14.04
C SER A 175 12.98 9.96 13.05
N LEU A 176 12.22 9.79 11.96
CA LEU A 176 12.07 10.80 10.91
C LEU A 176 10.90 11.74 11.24
N GLY A 177 11.17 13.04 11.27
CA GLY A 177 10.17 14.05 11.69
C GLY A 177 9.09 14.35 10.67
N ASN A 178 9.40 14.27 9.37
CA ASN A 178 8.48 14.61 8.28
C ASN A 178 8.50 13.51 7.23
N LEU A 179 7.52 12.62 7.29
CA LEU A 179 7.33 11.57 6.29
C LEU A 179 6.37 12.03 5.18
N PRO A 180 6.45 11.42 3.98
CA PRO A 180 5.52 11.69 2.89
C PRO A 180 4.05 11.51 3.30
N ALA A 181 3.17 12.32 2.73
CA ALA A 181 1.73 12.22 3.01
C ALA A 181 1.11 10.92 2.46
N LEU A 182 1.70 10.38 1.38
CA LEU A 182 1.33 9.09 0.80
C LEU A 182 2.56 8.19 0.67
N VAL A 183 2.47 7.00 1.23
CA VAL A 183 3.46 5.93 1.03
C VAL A 183 2.79 4.76 0.34
N PHE A 184 3.32 4.35 -0.81
CA PHE A 184 2.91 3.14 -1.50
C PHE A 184 4.06 2.12 -1.51
N CYS A 185 3.88 1.00 -0.82
CA CYS A 185 4.82 -0.11 -0.79
C CYS A 185 4.29 -1.28 -1.63
N ASN A 186 4.73 -1.38 -2.87
CA ASN A 186 4.51 -2.54 -3.72
C ASN A 186 5.66 -3.52 -3.51
N ALA A 187 5.65 -4.17 -2.35
CA ALA A 187 6.72 -5.03 -1.87
C ALA A 187 6.21 -6.45 -1.68
N CYS A 188 6.46 -7.29 -2.68
CA CYS A 188 6.19 -8.71 -2.62
C CYS A 188 7.42 -9.46 -2.15
N GLU A 189 7.21 -10.36 -1.26
CA GLU A 189 8.05 -11.44 -0.73
C GLU A 189 9.57 -11.45 -1.01
N ALA A 190 10.39 -11.15 0.00
CA ALA A 190 11.80 -11.52 0.09
C ALA A 190 12.05 -13.05 0.14
N ALA A 191 11.04 -13.88 -0.04
CA ALA A 191 11.12 -15.33 0.05
C ALA A 191 11.68 -16.00 -1.21
N ARG A 192 11.94 -15.28 -2.30
CA ARG A 192 12.56 -15.83 -3.51
C ARG A 192 14.08 -15.93 -3.49
N VAL A 193 14.77 -15.53 -2.45
CA VAL A 193 16.24 -15.69 -2.32
C VAL A 193 16.67 -17.17 -2.17
N ARG A 194 15.77 -18.13 -2.19
CA ARG A 194 16.10 -19.56 -2.24
C ARG A 194 15.53 -20.23 -3.48
N LYS A 195 16.46 -20.57 -4.43
CA LYS A 195 16.35 -21.59 -5.49
C LYS A 195 14.93 -22.06 -5.86
N ARG A 196 14.59 -21.84 -7.16
CA ARG A 196 13.55 -22.53 -7.95
C ARG A 196 13.14 -23.91 -7.40
N THR A 197 12.38 -23.95 -6.37
CA THR A 197 11.56 -25.10 -6.00
C THR A 197 10.15 -24.58 -5.88
N ARG A 198 9.26 -25.13 -6.71
CA ARG A 198 7.80 -24.93 -6.64
C ARG A 198 7.28 -25.47 -5.29
N VAL A 199 7.52 -24.74 -4.21
CA VAL A 199 6.92 -25.06 -2.92
C VAL A 199 5.85 -23.98 -2.67
N ARG A 200 4.59 -24.42 -2.65
CA ARG A 200 3.49 -23.60 -2.12
C ARG A 200 3.92 -23.08 -0.75
N ALA A 201 3.87 -21.78 -0.54
CA ALA A 201 4.20 -21.18 0.75
C ALA A 201 3.33 -21.83 1.85
N SER A 202 3.98 -22.28 2.92
CA SER A 202 3.24 -22.86 4.05
C SER A 202 2.35 -21.80 4.71
N PRO A 203 1.23 -22.18 5.35
CA PRO A 203 0.38 -21.24 6.09
C PRO A 203 1.15 -20.41 7.11
N ALA A 204 2.14 -20.98 7.79
CA ALA A 204 2.99 -20.29 8.76
C ALA A 204 3.82 -19.18 8.12
N ARG A 205 4.28 -19.37 6.88
CA ARG A 205 5.07 -18.39 6.12
C ARG A 205 4.21 -17.23 5.64
N GLN A 206 2.98 -17.51 5.16
CA GLN A 206 2.01 -16.48 4.80
C GLN A 206 1.60 -15.65 6.02
N PHE A 207 1.43 -16.29 7.18
CA PHE A 207 1.14 -15.61 8.44
C PHE A 207 2.27 -14.68 8.87
N GLY A 208 3.51 -15.11 8.69
CA GLY A 208 4.70 -14.33 8.97
C GLY A 208 4.81 -13.05 8.13
N LEU A 209 4.62 -13.16 6.81
CA LEU A 209 4.63 -12.01 5.89
C LEU A 209 3.58 -10.95 6.26
N ARG A 210 2.38 -11.38 6.63
CA ARG A 210 1.33 -10.46 7.10
C ARG A 210 1.77 -9.63 8.31
N ARG A 211 2.51 -10.22 9.26
CA ARG A 211 3.04 -9.50 10.44
C ARG A 211 4.06 -8.45 10.04
N THR A 212 4.92 -8.72 9.06
CA THR A 212 5.93 -7.77 8.58
C THR A 212 5.27 -6.57 7.92
N MET A 213 4.35 -6.79 6.98
CA MET A 213 3.69 -5.68 6.30
C MET A 213 2.84 -4.84 7.26
N THR A 214 2.17 -5.46 8.23
CA THR A 214 1.50 -4.73 9.31
C THR A 214 2.48 -3.90 10.12
N GLY A 215 3.65 -4.43 10.45
CA GLY A 215 4.70 -3.71 11.18
C GLY A 215 5.26 -2.53 10.39
N ILE A 216 5.46 -2.68 9.07
CA ILE A 216 5.88 -1.59 8.18
C ILE A 216 4.81 -0.51 8.10
N ALA A 217 3.55 -0.88 7.85
CA ALA A 217 2.43 0.05 7.82
C ALA A 217 2.29 0.80 9.15
N GLU A 218 2.34 0.07 10.28
CA GLU A 218 2.32 0.64 11.63
C GLU A 218 3.44 1.65 11.84
N ALA A 219 4.66 1.34 11.39
CA ALA A 219 5.81 2.23 11.54
C ALA A 219 5.66 3.53 10.75
N PHE A 220 5.20 3.47 9.50
CA PHE A 220 4.91 4.66 8.70
C PHE A 220 3.77 5.48 9.31
N LEU A 221 2.68 4.84 9.72
CA LEU A 221 1.52 5.50 10.34
C LEU A 221 1.91 6.14 11.68
N THR A 222 2.72 5.47 12.50
CA THR A 222 3.24 6.01 13.78
C THR A 222 4.18 7.19 13.52
N GLY A 223 4.97 7.13 12.45
CA GLY A 223 5.85 8.21 12.01
C GLY A 223 5.11 9.43 11.44
N GLY A 224 3.77 9.38 11.30
CA GLY A 224 2.94 10.51 10.89
C GLY A 224 2.54 10.50 9.41
N VAL A 225 2.76 9.40 8.68
CA VAL A 225 2.23 9.22 7.31
C VAL A 225 0.70 9.25 7.35
N ALA A 226 0.10 10.10 6.54
CA ALA A 226 -1.36 10.22 6.49
C ALA A 226 -2.03 9.04 5.79
N ASN A 227 -1.38 8.51 4.74
CA ASN A 227 -1.91 7.41 3.94
C ASN A 227 -0.80 6.41 3.59
N PHE A 228 -1.08 5.14 3.87
CA PHE A 228 -0.22 4.01 3.52
C PHE A 228 -0.99 3.04 2.63
N LEU A 229 -0.39 2.66 1.52
CA LEU A 229 -0.88 1.64 0.61
C LEU A 229 0.16 0.53 0.50
N GLY A 230 -0.25 -0.71 0.64
CA GLY A 230 0.64 -1.86 0.55
C GLY A 230 -0.12 -3.14 0.26
N THR A 231 0.59 -4.27 0.23
CA THR A 231 0.03 -5.59 -0.07
C THR A 231 0.10 -6.51 1.14
N HIS A 232 -0.88 -7.39 1.32
CA HIS A 232 -0.93 -8.36 2.41
C HIS A 232 -0.13 -9.63 2.13
N TRP A 233 -0.10 -10.05 0.85
CA TRP A 233 0.60 -11.23 0.34
C TRP A 233 1.22 -10.92 -1.03
N PRO A 234 2.05 -11.81 -1.57
CA PRO A 234 2.67 -11.59 -2.86
C PRO A 234 1.65 -11.44 -3.99
N VAL A 235 1.76 -10.38 -4.76
CA VAL A 235 1.02 -10.14 -6.00
C VAL A 235 1.87 -10.51 -7.21
N GLY A 236 1.21 -10.81 -8.34
CA GLY A 236 1.92 -11.04 -9.60
C GLY A 236 2.48 -9.73 -10.18
N ASP A 237 3.58 -9.83 -10.95
CA ASP A 237 4.24 -8.66 -11.56
C ASP A 237 3.26 -7.85 -12.44
N ASP A 238 2.43 -8.53 -13.24
CA ASP A 238 1.41 -7.89 -14.08
C ASP A 238 0.35 -7.16 -13.25
N SER A 239 -0.04 -7.73 -12.10
CA SER A 239 -0.98 -7.11 -11.16
C SER A 239 -0.36 -5.88 -10.50
N ALA A 240 0.90 -5.98 -10.06
CA ALA A 240 1.65 -4.87 -9.47
C ALA A 240 1.74 -3.69 -10.44
N PHE A 241 2.13 -3.97 -11.68
CA PHE A 241 2.19 -2.99 -12.75
C PHE A 241 0.83 -2.36 -13.06
N ALA A 242 -0.21 -3.18 -13.26
CA ALA A 242 -1.54 -2.68 -13.61
C ALA A 242 -2.17 -1.84 -12.50
N PHE A 243 -1.96 -2.22 -11.23
CA PHE A 243 -2.45 -1.48 -10.08
C PHE A 243 -1.78 -0.12 -9.97
N SER A 244 -0.44 -0.06 -10.00
CA SER A 244 0.31 1.19 -9.85
C SER A 244 0.01 2.18 -10.98
N GLN A 245 -0.06 1.72 -12.23
CA GLN A 245 -0.43 2.55 -13.39
C GLN A 245 -1.84 3.13 -13.23
N SER A 246 -2.81 2.32 -12.83
CA SER A 246 -4.19 2.76 -12.63
C SER A 246 -4.31 3.76 -11.47
N LEU A 247 -3.64 3.47 -10.35
CA LEU A 247 -3.62 4.32 -9.16
C LEU A 247 -3.08 5.72 -9.49
N TYR A 248 -1.86 5.80 -10.03
CA TYR A 248 -1.23 7.09 -10.35
C TYR A 248 -1.95 7.81 -11.48
N GLY A 249 -2.47 7.09 -12.48
CA GLY A 249 -3.30 7.67 -13.52
C GLY A 249 -4.48 8.46 -12.94
N SER A 250 -5.16 7.89 -11.94
CA SER A 250 -6.29 8.50 -11.24
C SER A 250 -5.85 9.64 -10.30
N LEU A 251 -4.81 9.43 -9.51
CA LEU A 251 -4.31 10.46 -8.58
C LEU A 251 -3.83 11.72 -9.31
N LEU A 252 -3.16 11.57 -10.45
CA LEU A 252 -2.65 12.70 -11.25
C LEU A 252 -3.75 13.48 -11.97
N THR A 253 -4.97 12.96 -12.04
CA THR A 253 -6.16 13.70 -12.50
C THR A 253 -6.93 14.37 -11.36
N GLY A 254 -6.44 14.24 -10.12
CA GLY A 254 -7.02 14.89 -8.94
C GLY A 254 -8.13 14.07 -8.27
N ASP A 255 -8.23 12.77 -8.56
CA ASP A 255 -9.17 11.89 -7.88
C ASP A 255 -8.83 11.74 -6.40
N ARG A 256 -9.83 11.40 -5.59
CA ARG A 256 -9.61 11.00 -4.20
C ARG A 256 -8.85 9.68 -4.15
N LEU A 257 -8.01 9.50 -3.16
CA LEU A 257 -7.22 8.27 -3.00
C LEU A 257 -8.10 7.02 -2.91
N GLY A 258 -9.24 7.10 -2.20
CA GLY A 258 -10.19 5.99 -2.14
C GLY A 258 -10.76 5.60 -3.51
N ASP A 259 -11.05 6.59 -4.35
CA ASP A 259 -11.56 6.38 -5.72
C ASP A 259 -10.46 5.82 -6.63
N ALA A 260 -9.23 6.32 -6.49
CA ALA A 260 -8.06 5.82 -7.22
C ALA A 260 -7.74 4.36 -6.86
N VAL A 261 -7.78 4.00 -5.57
CA VAL A 261 -7.61 2.61 -5.09
C VAL A 261 -8.74 1.71 -5.60
N LEU A 262 -9.99 2.18 -5.58
CA LEU A 262 -11.13 1.43 -6.11
C LEU A 262 -10.98 1.17 -7.61
N THR A 263 -10.59 2.18 -8.39
CA THR A 263 -10.34 2.07 -9.83
C THR A 263 -9.24 1.05 -10.11
N ALA A 264 -8.14 1.09 -9.36
CA ALA A 264 -7.05 0.14 -9.50
C ALA A 264 -7.47 -1.30 -9.11
N ARG A 265 -8.25 -1.49 -8.04
CA ARG A 265 -8.80 -2.81 -7.67
C ARG A 265 -9.73 -3.37 -8.74
N ARG A 266 -10.62 -2.55 -9.30
CA ARG A 266 -11.53 -2.95 -10.40
C ARG A 266 -10.77 -3.29 -11.67
N ARG A 267 -9.65 -2.61 -11.94
CA ARG A 267 -8.77 -2.97 -13.05
C ARG A 267 -8.20 -4.38 -12.88
N LEU A 268 -7.82 -4.79 -11.66
CA LEU A 268 -7.35 -6.14 -11.37
C LEU A 268 -8.49 -7.17 -11.36
N GLU A 269 -9.67 -6.80 -10.88
CA GLU A 269 -10.84 -7.71 -10.88
C GLU A 269 -11.26 -8.11 -12.30
N ALA A 270 -11.01 -7.23 -13.28
CA ALA A 270 -11.30 -7.49 -14.69
C ALA A 270 -10.35 -8.54 -15.34
N ILE A 271 -9.28 -8.95 -14.68
CA ILE A 271 -8.37 -10.02 -15.11
C ILE A 271 -8.49 -11.23 -14.17
N PRO A 272 -8.11 -12.45 -14.60
CA PRO A 272 -8.32 -13.67 -13.81
C PRO A 272 -7.33 -13.77 -12.63
N THR A 273 -7.37 -12.81 -11.71
CA THR A 273 -6.57 -12.77 -10.49
C THR A 273 -7.43 -12.47 -9.27
N VAL A 274 -6.89 -12.78 -8.09
CA VAL A 274 -7.46 -12.38 -6.79
C VAL A 274 -6.67 -11.24 -6.14
N ASP A 275 -5.64 -10.74 -6.82
CA ASP A 275 -4.69 -9.76 -6.30
C ASP A 275 -5.34 -8.40 -5.97
N TRP A 276 -6.53 -8.12 -6.52
CA TRP A 276 -7.30 -6.94 -6.16
C TRP A 276 -7.62 -6.87 -4.65
N ALA A 277 -7.79 -8.03 -4.01
CA ALA A 277 -8.11 -8.16 -2.60
C ALA A 277 -6.88 -8.03 -1.69
N ASP A 278 -5.69 -7.93 -2.27
CA ASP A 278 -4.44 -7.90 -1.57
C ASP A 278 -4.00 -6.47 -1.20
N TYR A 279 -4.37 -5.51 -2.02
CA TYR A 279 -4.04 -4.12 -1.79
C TYR A 279 -4.82 -3.52 -0.64
N VAL A 280 -4.10 -3.04 0.37
CA VAL A 280 -4.64 -2.46 1.60
C VAL A 280 -4.32 -0.98 1.66
N HIS A 281 -5.34 -0.16 1.85
CA HIS A 281 -5.21 1.26 2.07
C HIS A 281 -5.51 1.61 3.52
N TYR A 282 -4.53 2.15 4.22
CA TYR A 282 -4.67 2.80 5.53
C TYR A 282 -4.68 4.31 5.34
N GLY A 283 -5.73 4.99 5.78
CA GLY A 283 -5.83 6.44 5.67
C GLY A 283 -7.22 6.95 5.34
N SER A 284 -7.29 8.18 4.84
CA SER A 284 -8.55 8.80 4.42
C SER A 284 -8.90 8.45 2.98
N PRO A 285 -10.07 7.86 2.70
CA PRO A 285 -10.51 7.67 1.32
C PRO A 285 -10.77 9.00 0.60
N ALA A 286 -11.00 10.08 1.33
CA ALA A 286 -11.23 11.42 0.80
C ALA A 286 -9.92 12.17 0.47
N PHE A 287 -8.77 11.67 0.90
CA PHE A 287 -7.46 12.29 0.67
C PHE A 287 -7.22 12.63 -0.81
N ARG A 288 -6.66 13.81 -1.06
CA ARG A 288 -6.22 14.26 -2.37
C ARG A 288 -4.79 14.76 -2.30
N LEU A 289 -4.05 14.59 -3.38
CA LEU A 289 -2.86 15.37 -3.63
C LEU A 289 -3.33 16.72 -4.20
N ALA A 290 -3.45 17.73 -3.33
CA ALA A 290 -3.89 19.07 -3.73
C ALA A 290 -2.87 19.70 -4.72
N ASN A 291 -3.34 20.63 -5.56
CA ASN A 291 -2.58 21.39 -6.59
C ASN A 291 -2.28 20.69 -7.94
N LEU A 292 -2.70 19.47 -8.18
CA LEU A 292 -2.59 18.91 -9.53
C LEU A 292 -3.64 19.48 -10.52
N GLN A 293 -4.66 20.20 -10.01
CA GLN A 293 -5.72 20.83 -10.84
C GLN A 293 -5.53 22.34 -11.07
N GLY A 294 -4.56 22.94 -10.42
CA GLY A 294 -4.38 24.39 -10.48
C GLY A 294 -3.38 24.83 -11.55
N LYS A 295 -3.76 24.78 -12.81
CA LYS A 295 -3.36 25.68 -13.90
C LYS A 295 -3.73 25.07 -15.26
N SER A 296 -4.99 24.85 -15.50
CA SER A 296 -5.52 24.92 -16.86
C SER A 296 -6.19 26.28 -17.01
N SER A 297 -5.62 27.10 -17.89
CA SER A 297 -6.16 28.33 -18.46
C SER A 297 -6.10 29.58 -17.58
N GLY A 298 -5.07 30.39 -17.78
CA GLY A 298 -5.11 31.82 -17.86
C GLY A 298 -4.51 32.18 -19.21
#